data_8415664f19fed802934f0221085ea955
#
_entry.id   8415664f19fed802934f0221085ea955
#
_cell.length_a   1.000
_cell.length_b   1.000
_cell.length_c   1.000
_cell.angle_alpha   90.00
_cell.angle_beta   90.00
_cell.angle_gamma   90.00
#
_symmetry.space_group_name_H-M   'P 1'
#
loop_
_entity.id
_entity.type
_entity.pdbx_description
1 polymer ?
#
loop_
_entity_poly.entity_id
_entity_poly.type
_entity_poly.pdbx_seq_one_letter_code
_entity_poly.pdbx_strand_id
1 'polypeptide(L)'
;MPVIHLTDRALIRASGAEASKFLHGVVTCNVATMAVGEARYGALLFPQGKILSDFLLYRDGEDSFLFDAPAAQVDDLLKRLTFHRLRAKVAFEKAEDMAVAAVFGAGEAAPEGASFADPRLAALGQRVVLPKAAAAALSGDLAVYEAHRIALGIPKGGADFAYGDTFPHEADMDQLGGVDFKKGCYVGQEVVSRMEHRTTARNRLVEALLPAPAEVGAEIMAGDKSIGRLSSVAGNKAIATVRLDRATDAKAEGVPLTIGGAEVELKAPDWAQFPLEWERKVSELDKKFKAAKT
;
A
#
# COMPACT_ATOMS: atom_id res chain seq x y z
N MET A 1 11.90 -20.24 -1.83
CA MET A 1 11.16 -18.94 -1.92
C MET A 1 11.28 -18.43 -3.34
N PRO A 2 10.18 -18.00 -3.98
CA PRO A 2 10.35 -17.25 -5.21
C PRO A 2 11.14 -15.97 -4.93
N VAL A 3 12.13 -15.71 -5.79
CA VAL A 3 12.89 -14.45 -5.81
C VAL A 3 12.54 -13.75 -7.10
N ILE A 4 11.84 -12.63 -6.98
CA ILE A 4 11.22 -11.94 -8.11
C ILE A 4 11.86 -10.58 -8.29
N HIS A 5 12.44 -10.31 -9.46
CA HIS A 5 12.86 -8.95 -9.82
C HIS A 5 11.61 -8.08 -10.01
N LEU A 6 11.49 -7.02 -9.23
CA LEU A 6 10.37 -6.07 -9.33
C LEU A 6 10.70 -5.00 -10.38
N THR A 7 10.47 -5.33 -11.64
CA THR A 7 10.83 -4.49 -12.79
C THR A 7 10.03 -3.17 -12.88
N ASP A 8 8.94 -3.10 -12.14
CA ASP A 8 8.08 -1.90 -12.00
C ASP A 8 8.51 -0.99 -10.84
N ARG A 9 9.63 -1.30 -10.17
CA ARG A 9 10.22 -0.48 -9.10
C ARG A 9 11.54 0.14 -9.55
N ALA A 10 11.83 1.32 -9.00
CA ALA A 10 13.12 2.00 -9.20
C ALA A 10 13.55 2.68 -7.89
N LEU A 11 14.84 3.01 -7.81
CA LEU A 11 15.46 3.49 -6.59
C LEU A 11 15.91 4.95 -6.72
N ILE A 12 15.64 5.75 -5.67
CA ILE A 12 16.23 7.08 -5.47
C ILE A 12 17.07 7.03 -4.20
N ARG A 13 18.33 7.47 -4.28
CA ARG A 13 19.16 7.69 -3.12
C ARG A 13 18.99 9.13 -2.63
N ALA A 14 18.79 9.28 -1.32
CA ALA A 14 18.84 10.55 -0.61
C ALA A 14 20.01 10.50 0.37
N SER A 15 20.98 11.41 0.27
CA SER A 15 22.17 11.40 1.12
C SER A 15 22.56 12.81 1.57
N GLY A 16 23.14 12.91 2.78
CA GLY A 16 23.67 14.16 3.34
C GLY A 16 23.29 14.35 4.80
N ALA A 17 24.08 15.18 5.49
CA ALA A 17 23.98 15.38 6.94
C ALA A 17 22.60 15.87 7.44
N GLU A 18 21.78 16.43 6.57
CA GLU A 18 20.41 16.85 6.89
C GLU A 18 19.33 15.96 6.28
N ALA A 19 19.71 14.80 5.69
CA ALA A 19 18.77 13.93 4.99
C ALA A 19 17.62 13.43 5.92
N SER A 20 17.95 12.90 7.09
CA SER A 20 16.97 12.42 8.05
C SER A 20 16.00 13.53 8.47
N LYS A 21 16.50 14.70 8.87
CA LYS A 21 15.69 15.85 9.29
C LYS A 21 14.79 16.36 8.18
N PHE A 22 15.34 16.50 6.97
CA PHE A 22 14.60 16.95 5.80
C PHE A 22 13.48 15.97 5.45
N LEU A 23 13.80 14.68 5.29
CA LEU A 23 12.83 13.66 4.94
C LEU A 23 11.72 13.56 5.99
N HIS A 24 12.07 13.63 7.28
CA HIS A 24 11.09 13.65 8.35
C HIS A 24 10.07 14.79 8.21
N GLY A 25 10.46 15.95 7.71
CA GLY A 25 9.58 17.11 7.49
C GLY A 25 8.72 17.04 6.23
N VAL A 26 8.95 16.10 5.30
CA VAL A 26 8.22 16.08 4.02
C VAL A 26 7.41 14.83 3.77
N VAL A 27 7.81 13.66 4.30
CA VAL A 27 7.11 12.38 4.05
C VAL A 27 6.20 11.97 5.21
N THR A 28 5.26 11.08 4.98
CA THR A 28 4.24 10.65 5.95
C THR A 28 4.77 9.75 7.05
N CYS A 29 5.81 8.95 6.80
CA CYS A 29 6.41 8.06 7.79
C CYS A 29 7.42 8.79 8.69
N ASN A 30 7.69 8.22 9.88
CA ASN A 30 8.64 8.79 10.83
C ASN A 30 10.08 8.41 10.47
N VAL A 31 10.84 9.34 9.94
CA VAL A 31 12.24 9.12 9.54
C VAL A 31 13.21 9.35 10.70
N ALA A 32 12.86 10.23 11.64
CA ALA A 32 13.76 10.63 12.73
C ALA A 32 14.15 9.46 13.67
N THR A 33 13.29 8.46 13.79
CA THR A 33 13.50 7.30 14.67
C THR A 33 13.93 6.04 13.92
N MET A 34 14.21 6.12 12.61
CA MET A 34 14.69 4.97 11.83
C MET A 34 16.12 4.60 12.25
N ALA A 35 16.35 3.32 12.54
CA ALA A 35 17.70 2.76 12.66
C ALA A 35 18.31 2.48 11.26
N VAL A 36 19.64 2.41 11.17
CA VAL A 36 20.30 1.88 9.96
C VAL A 36 19.88 0.42 9.79
N GLY A 37 19.50 0.05 8.56
CA GLY A 37 18.94 -1.26 8.24
C GLY A 37 17.42 -1.37 8.39
N GLU A 38 16.75 -0.32 8.89
CA GLU A 38 15.29 -0.28 8.98
C GLU A 38 14.64 0.24 7.71
N ALA A 39 13.45 -0.28 7.40
CA ALA A 39 12.60 0.23 6.33
C ALA A 39 11.24 0.67 6.87
N ARG A 40 10.63 1.68 6.23
CA ARG A 40 9.28 2.15 6.51
C ARG A 40 8.48 2.38 5.24
N TYR A 41 7.19 2.11 5.31
CA TYR A 41 6.25 2.51 4.27
C TYR A 41 5.89 3.98 4.47
N GLY A 42 5.75 4.73 3.38
CA GLY A 42 5.37 6.13 3.42
C GLY A 42 4.98 6.69 2.07
N ALA A 43 4.60 7.96 2.08
CA ALA A 43 4.28 8.71 0.88
C ALA A 43 4.81 10.15 0.96
N LEU A 44 5.02 10.75 -0.21
CA LEU A 44 5.03 12.18 -0.38
C LEU A 44 3.63 12.60 -0.84
N LEU A 45 3.07 13.62 -0.20
CA LEU A 45 1.74 14.09 -0.50
C LEU A 45 1.78 15.45 -1.23
N PHE A 46 0.70 15.73 -1.96
CA PHE A 46 0.39 17.11 -2.32
C PHE A 46 -0.05 17.91 -1.09
N PRO A 47 0.04 19.26 -1.11
CA PRO A 47 -0.43 20.10 0.01
C PRO A 47 -1.90 19.85 0.38
N GLN A 48 -2.72 19.38 -0.57
CA GLN A 48 -4.13 19.02 -0.36
C GLN A 48 -4.32 17.65 0.33
N GLY A 49 -3.21 16.96 0.68
CA GLY A 49 -3.23 15.68 1.38
C GLY A 49 -3.40 14.45 0.50
N LYS A 50 -3.44 14.59 -0.83
CA LYS A 50 -3.52 13.49 -1.78
C LYS A 50 -2.14 12.88 -2.04
N ILE A 51 -2.08 11.57 -2.28
CA ILE A 51 -0.83 10.84 -2.51
C ILE A 51 -0.22 11.29 -3.84
N LEU A 52 0.99 11.84 -3.79
CA LEU A 52 1.79 12.11 -4.99
C LEU A 52 2.53 10.85 -5.43
N SER A 53 3.20 10.18 -4.50
CA SER A 53 3.88 8.90 -4.69
C SER A 53 4.00 8.19 -3.35
N ASP A 54 3.80 6.87 -3.34
CA ASP A 54 4.12 6.01 -2.21
C ASP A 54 5.44 5.27 -2.44
N PHE A 55 6.09 4.84 -1.37
CA PHE A 55 7.40 4.18 -1.43
C PHE A 55 7.70 3.40 -0.15
N LEU A 56 8.65 2.47 -0.24
CA LEU A 56 9.35 1.97 0.92
C LEU A 56 10.64 2.77 1.09
N LEU A 57 10.85 3.34 2.27
CA LEU A 57 12.04 4.10 2.62
C LEU A 57 12.95 3.21 3.46
N TYR A 58 14.13 2.89 2.95
CA TYR A 58 15.14 2.10 3.63
C TYR A 58 16.32 2.99 4.04
N ARG A 59 16.73 2.91 5.30
CA ARG A 59 17.93 3.62 5.79
C ARG A 59 19.15 2.73 5.61
N ASP A 60 19.93 2.96 4.56
CA ASP A 60 21.10 2.15 4.19
C ASP A 60 22.43 2.68 4.77
N GLY A 61 22.40 3.81 5.48
CA GLY A 61 23.55 4.40 6.15
C GLY A 61 23.16 5.46 7.15
N GLU A 62 24.15 6.03 7.85
CA GLU A 62 23.92 7.05 8.88
C GLU A 62 23.16 8.26 8.29
N ASP A 63 23.65 8.78 7.15
CA ASP A 63 23.10 9.93 6.42
C ASP A 63 22.58 9.52 5.02
N SER A 64 22.17 8.28 4.83
CA SER A 64 21.77 7.73 3.53
C SER A 64 20.48 6.91 3.62
N PHE A 65 19.60 7.16 2.65
CA PHE A 65 18.30 6.52 2.50
C PHE A 65 18.05 6.13 1.05
N LEU A 66 17.39 5.00 0.84
CA LEU A 66 16.91 4.54 -0.46
C LEU A 66 15.38 4.55 -0.48
N PHE A 67 14.80 5.21 -1.47
CA PHE A 67 13.40 5.11 -1.81
C PHE A 67 13.22 3.98 -2.82
N ASP A 68 12.54 2.90 -2.45
CA ASP A 68 11.98 1.93 -3.37
C ASP A 68 10.60 2.46 -3.78
N ALA A 69 10.48 3.02 -4.98
CA ALA A 69 9.30 3.70 -5.48
C ALA A 69 8.82 3.10 -6.83
N PRO A 70 7.56 3.29 -7.22
CA PRO A 70 7.10 2.89 -8.55
C PRO A 70 7.93 3.55 -9.65
N ALA A 71 8.45 2.78 -10.60
CA ALA A 71 9.32 3.28 -11.65
C ALA A 71 8.66 4.42 -12.46
N ALA A 72 7.34 4.33 -12.69
CA ALA A 72 6.57 5.37 -13.37
C ALA A 72 6.47 6.70 -12.57
N GLN A 73 6.75 6.70 -11.27
CA GLN A 73 6.66 7.88 -10.39
C GLN A 73 8.03 8.45 -9.99
N VAL A 74 9.12 7.72 -10.28
CA VAL A 74 10.46 8.07 -9.81
C VAL A 74 10.90 9.47 -10.24
N ASP A 75 10.65 9.87 -11.48
CA ASP A 75 11.05 11.19 -11.98
C ASP A 75 10.29 12.31 -11.30
N ASP A 76 9.00 12.15 -11.10
CA ASP A 76 8.15 13.13 -10.44
C ASP A 76 8.49 13.22 -8.95
N LEU A 77 8.70 12.09 -8.28
CA LEU A 77 9.14 12.02 -6.89
C LEU A 77 10.49 12.72 -6.70
N LEU A 78 11.49 12.40 -7.54
CA LEU A 78 12.82 13.03 -7.50
C LEU A 78 12.74 14.55 -7.68
N LYS A 79 11.97 15.01 -8.67
CA LYS A 79 11.74 16.43 -8.93
C LYS A 79 11.10 17.13 -7.74
N ARG A 80 10.09 16.52 -7.11
CA ARG A 80 9.40 17.09 -5.96
C ARG A 80 10.25 17.12 -4.70
N LEU A 81 10.99 16.05 -4.41
CA LEU A 81 11.95 16.02 -3.31
C LEU A 81 13.02 17.12 -3.49
N THR A 82 13.55 17.27 -4.71
CA THR A 82 14.52 18.31 -5.04
C THR A 82 13.92 19.71 -4.88
N PHE A 83 12.68 19.92 -5.28
CA PHE A 83 11.96 21.18 -5.09
C PHE A 83 11.80 21.56 -3.61
N HIS A 84 11.41 20.60 -2.77
CA HIS A 84 11.24 20.83 -1.33
C HIS A 84 12.57 21.01 -0.59
N ARG A 85 13.70 20.59 -1.16
CA ARG A 85 15.02 20.62 -0.52
C ARG A 85 15.45 22.03 -0.09
N LEU A 86 15.13 23.06 -0.92
CA LEU A 86 15.55 24.44 -0.70
C LEU A 86 17.07 24.55 -0.41
N ARG A 87 17.42 24.82 0.87
CA ARG A 87 18.80 24.97 1.35
C ARG A 87 19.30 23.79 2.18
N ALA A 88 18.50 22.74 2.35
CA ALA A 88 18.91 21.58 3.14
C ALA A 88 20.09 20.84 2.48
N LYS A 89 21.05 20.42 3.31
CA LYS A 89 22.24 19.66 2.89
C LYS A 89 21.88 18.19 2.63
N VAL A 90 21.10 17.95 1.57
CA VAL A 90 20.70 16.65 1.09
C VAL A 90 20.83 16.60 -0.42
N ALA A 91 21.37 15.53 -0.96
CA ALA A 91 21.44 15.23 -2.39
C ALA A 91 20.45 14.14 -2.73
N PHE A 92 19.89 14.18 -3.93
CA PHE A 92 19.00 13.17 -4.48
C PHE A 92 19.51 12.74 -5.84
N GLU A 93 19.58 11.42 -6.06
CA GLU A 93 19.99 10.83 -7.35
C GLU A 93 19.24 9.52 -7.59
N LYS A 94 19.06 9.15 -8.86
CA LYS A 94 18.58 7.80 -9.20
C LYS A 94 19.71 6.80 -8.99
N ALA A 95 19.44 5.69 -8.31
CA ALA A 95 20.37 4.58 -8.20
C ALA A 95 20.17 3.61 -9.39
N GLU A 96 20.59 4.03 -10.60
CA GLU A 96 20.30 3.32 -11.85
C GLU A 96 21.04 1.99 -12.00
N ASP A 97 22.10 1.79 -11.23
CA ASP A 97 22.91 0.57 -11.14
C ASP A 97 22.30 -0.49 -10.23
N MET A 98 21.27 -0.13 -9.45
CA MET A 98 20.60 -0.98 -8.49
C MET A 98 19.19 -1.34 -8.94
N ALA A 99 18.67 -2.42 -8.39
CA ALA A 99 17.31 -2.91 -8.62
C ALA A 99 16.72 -3.47 -7.32
N VAL A 100 15.44 -3.77 -7.34
CA VAL A 100 14.68 -4.33 -6.21
C VAL A 100 14.18 -5.72 -6.55
N ALA A 101 14.37 -6.67 -5.65
CA ALA A 101 13.71 -7.97 -5.70
C ALA A 101 12.81 -8.18 -4.48
N ALA A 102 11.77 -9.00 -4.64
CA ALA A 102 10.97 -9.53 -3.54
C ALA A 102 11.32 -10.99 -3.30
N VAL A 103 11.35 -11.38 -2.01
CA VAL A 103 11.60 -12.77 -1.56
C VAL A 103 10.50 -13.12 -0.57
N PHE A 104 9.68 -14.13 -0.86
CA PHE A 104 8.55 -14.51 -0.02
C PHE A 104 8.26 -16.02 -0.03
N GLY A 105 7.46 -16.48 0.94
CA GLY A 105 7.16 -17.90 1.11
C GLY A 105 8.29 -18.69 1.80
N ALA A 106 8.30 -20.02 1.66
CA ALA A 106 9.33 -20.91 2.21
C ALA A 106 10.29 -21.39 1.13
N GLY A 107 11.59 -21.55 1.40
CA GLY A 107 12.56 -22.14 0.48
C GLY A 107 13.92 -21.42 0.47
N GLU A 108 14.39 -20.97 -0.70
CA GLU A 108 15.75 -20.47 -0.92
C GLU A 108 16.12 -19.23 -0.10
N ALA A 109 17.40 -19.06 0.18
CA ALA A 109 17.91 -17.86 0.83
C ALA A 109 17.73 -16.63 -0.06
N ALA A 110 17.60 -15.45 0.57
CA ALA A 110 17.63 -14.19 -0.15
C ALA A 110 18.95 -14.05 -0.93
N PRO A 111 18.93 -13.47 -2.14
CA PRO A 111 20.16 -13.18 -2.88
C PRO A 111 21.03 -12.19 -2.10
N GLU A 112 22.32 -12.14 -2.43
CA GLU A 112 23.25 -11.20 -1.82
C GLU A 112 22.80 -9.74 -2.13
N GLY A 113 22.72 -8.92 -1.08
CA GLY A 113 22.28 -7.54 -1.16
C GLY A 113 21.79 -7.00 0.17
N ALA A 114 21.43 -5.73 0.20
CA ALA A 114 20.80 -5.12 1.37
C ALA A 114 19.33 -5.57 1.46
N SER A 115 19.00 -6.37 2.47
CA SER A 115 17.64 -6.91 2.63
C SER A 115 16.94 -6.34 3.86
N PHE A 116 15.63 -6.15 3.74
CA PHE A 116 14.76 -5.71 4.82
C PHE A 116 13.37 -6.35 4.69
N ALA A 117 12.71 -6.58 5.84
CA ALA A 117 11.32 -7.03 5.83
C ALA A 117 10.42 -5.97 5.20
N ASP A 118 9.46 -6.38 4.38
CA ASP A 118 8.47 -5.44 3.83
C ASP A 118 7.68 -4.81 4.99
N PRO A 119 7.78 -3.48 5.21
CA PRO A 119 7.23 -2.84 6.39
C PRO A 119 5.69 -2.77 6.41
N ARG A 120 5.02 -3.08 5.29
CA ARG A 120 3.57 -3.04 5.20
C ARG A 120 2.93 -4.27 5.86
N LEU A 121 3.50 -5.44 5.60
CA LEU A 121 3.00 -6.70 6.16
C LEU A 121 4.10 -7.77 6.10
N ALA A 122 4.39 -8.44 7.22
CA ALA A 122 5.41 -9.48 7.29
C ALA A 122 5.20 -10.63 6.28
N ALA A 123 3.94 -10.95 5.96
CA ALA A 123 3.60 -11.98 4.99
C ALA A 123 4.02 -11.64 3.55
N LEU A 124 4.29 -10.37 3.22
CA LEU A 124 4.89 -9.97 1.94
C LEU A 124 6.34 -10.44 1.79
N GLY A 125 6.99 -10.86 2.89
CA GLY A 125 8.36 -11.31 2.91
C GLY A 125 9.37 -10.17 3.00
N GLN A 126 10.43 -10.25 2.18
CA GLN A 126 11.55 -9.30 2.21
C GLN A 126 11.69 -8.58 0.88
N ARG A 127 12.26 -7.37 0.96
CA ARG A 127 12.84 -6.63 -0.16
C ARG A 127 14.34 -6.80 -0.14
N VAL A 128 14.93 -6.95 -1.32
CA VAL A 128 16.38 -7.01 -1.49
C VAL A 128 16.77 -5.96 -2.52
N VAL A 129 17.67 -5.06 -2.12
CA VAL A 129 18.32 -4.11 -3.02
C VAL A 129 19.63 -4.74 -3.46
N LEU A 130 19.80 -4.94 -4.76
CA LEU A 130 20.93 -5.64 -5.35
C LEU A 130 21.37 -4.99 -6.66
N PRO A 131 22.59 -5.28 -7.16
CA PRO A 131 23.04 -4.78 -8.45
C PRO A 131 22.06 -5.17 -9.57
N LYS A 132 21.79 -4.25 -10.49
CA LYS A 132 20.85 -4.46 -11.61
C LYS A 132 21.21 -5.68 -12.46
N ALA A 133 22.50 -5.93 -12.65
CA ALA A 133 22.97 -7.13 -13.37
C ALA A 133 22.59 -8.45 -12.66
N ALA A 134 22.67 -8.47 -11.32
CA ALA A 134 22.25 -9.62 -10.52
C ALA A 134 20.73 -9.80 -10.56
N ALA A 135 19.97 -8.70 -10.48
CA ALA A 135 18.52 -8.75 -10.60
C ALA A 135 18.05 -9.27 -11.97
N ALA A 136 18.74 -8.91 -13.04
CA ALA A 136 18.43 -9.38 -14.39
C ALA A 136 18.63 -10.91 -14.58
N ALA A 137 19.42 -11.56 -13.72
CA ALA A 137 19.61 -13.00 -13.73
C ALA A 137 18.52 -13.77 -12.98
N LEU A 138 17.61 -13.07 -12.25
CA LEU A 138 16.51 -13.69 -11.56
C LEU A 138 15.44 -14.13 -12.56
N SER A 139 14.97 -15.35 -12.43
CA SER A 139 14.02 -15.98 -13.36
C SER A 139 12.57 -15.94 -12.88
N GLY A 140 12.30 -15.32 -11.73
CA GLY A 140 10.96 -15.26 -11.17
C GLY A 140 10.02 -14.34 -11.96
N ASP A 141 8.74 -14.75 -12.08
CA ASP A 141 7.72 -14.00 -12.79
C ASP A 141 7.04 -12.97 -11.84
N LEU A 142 7.00 -11.71 -12.28
CA LEU A 142 6.34 -10.62 -11.55
C LEU A 142 4.86 -10.93 -11.26
N ALA A 143 4.18 -11.66 -12.14
CA ALA A 143 2.79 -12.06 -11.93
C ALA A 143 2.59 -12.93 -10.67
N VAL A 144 3.62 -13.70 -10.26
CA VAL A 144 3.59 -14.49 -9.03
C VAL A 144 3.61 -13.58 -7.80
N TYR A 145 4.41 -12.51 -7.81
CA TYR A 145 4.41 -11.52 -6.74
C TYR A 145 3.10 -10.72 -6.72
N GLU A 146 2.57 -10.34 -7.88
CA GLU A 146 1.29 -9.65 -7.97
C GLU A 146 0.14 -10.52 -7.41
N ALA A 147 0.09 -11.80 -7.76
CA ALA A 147 -0.89 -12.72 -7.21
C ALA A 147 -0.75 -12.86 -5.68
N HIS A 148 0.49 -12.90 -5.17
CA HIS A 148 0.77 -12.97 -3.74
C HIS A 148 0.26 -11.72 -2.99
N ARG A 149 0.60 -10.49 -3.46
CA ARG A 149 0.13 -9.26 -2.82
C ARG A 149 -1.40 -9.11 -2.88
N ILE A 150 -2.03 -9.49 -4.01
CA ILE A 150 -3.48 -9.46 -4.17
C ILE A 150 -4.14 -10.44 -3.20
N ALA A 151 -3.57 -11.63 -3.03
CA ALA A 151 -4.06 -12.63 -2.08
C ALA A 151 -3.97 -12.18 -0.62
N LEU A 152 -3.10 -11.22 -0.31
CA LEU A 152 -2.93 -10.58 0.99
C LEU A 152 -3.71 -9.26 1.12
N GLY A 153 -4.44 -8.85 0.10
CA GLY A 153 -5.17 -7.58 0.07
C GLY A 153 -4.29 -6.33 0.10
N ILE A 154 -3.01 -6.42 -0.29
CA ILE A 154 -2.07 -5.28 -0.21
C ILE A 154 -2.19 -4.39 -1.44
N PRO A 155 -2.60 -3.11 -1.28
CA PRO A 155 -2.75 -2.16 -2.38
C PRO A 155 -1.42 -1.79 -3.06
N LYS A 156 -1.53 -1.44 -4.34
CA LYS A 156 -0.43 -0.94 -5.17
C LYS A 156 -0.84 0.36 -5.86
N GLY A 157 -0.08 1.41 -5.62
CA GLY A 157 -0.30 2.69 -6.28
C GLY A 157 -0.17 2.62 -7.80
N GLY A 158 -1.05 3.33 -8.50
CA GLY A 158 -1.17 3.28 -9.96
C GLY A 158 -1.99 2.10 -10.49
N ALA A 159 -2.18 1.04 -9.72
CA ALA A 159 -3.07 -0.07 -10.05
C ALA A 159 -4.36 -0.03 -9.23
N ASP A 160 -4.26 0.00 -7.90
CA ASP A 160 -5.41 -0.07 -7.01
C ASP A 160 -5.93 1.31 -6.58
N PHE A 161 -5.07 2.32 -6.61
CA PHE A 161 -5.44 3.70 -6.35
C PHE A 161 -4.67 4.69 -7.25
N ALA A 162 -5.29 5.84 -7.54
CA ALA A 162 -4.74 6.85 -8.43
C ALA A 162 -3.89 7.87 -7.66
N TYR A 163 -2.67 8.14 -8.13
CA TYR A 163 -1.86 9.25 -7.65
C TYR A 163 -2.50 10.59 -8.00
N GLY A 164 -2.37 11.57 -7.11
CA GLY A 164 -2.96 12.90 -7.26
C GLY A 164 -4.45 12.99 -6.94
N ASP A 165 -5.13 11.84 -6.77
CA ASP A 165 -6.57 11.83 -6.49
C ASP A 165 -6.96 11.12 -5.19
N THR A 166 -6.21 10.15 -4.73
CA THR A 166 -6.51 9.32 -3.56
C THR A 166 -5.87 9.87 -2.29
N PHE A 167 -6.60 9.86 -1.17
CA PHE A 167 -6.05 10.15 0.15
C PHE A 167 -5.42 8.91 0.79
N PRO A 168 -4.44 9.06 1.72
CA PRO A 168 -3.80 7.92 2.39
C PRO A 168 -4.76 6.93 3.03
N HIS A 169 -5.85 7.39 3.65
CA HIS A 169 -6.87 6.51 4.24
C HIS A 169 -7.62 5.68 3.18
N GLU A 170 -7.87 6.25 2.00
CA GLU A 170 -8.55 5.54 0.91
C GLU A 170 -7.66 4.49 0.23
N ALA A 171 -6.34 4.61 0.42
CA ALA A 171 -5.33 3.64 0.00
C ALA A 171 -4.89 2.71 1.15
N ASP A 172 -5.60 2.73 2.28
CA ASP A 172 -5.34 1.96 3.50
C ASP A 172 -3.93 2.15 4.10
N MET A 173 -3.27 3.28 3.78
CA MET A 173 -1.94 3.57 4.31
C MET A 173 -1.94 3.80 5.83
N ASP A 174 -3.06 4.25 6.40
CA ASP A 174 -3.28 4.38 7.84
C ASP A 174 -3.22 3.01 8.55
N GLN A 175 -3.64 1.95 7.87
CA GLN A 175 -3.67 0.58 8.38
C GLN A 175 -2.34 -0.16 8.17
N LEU A 176 -1.63 0.17 7.10
CA LEU A 176 -0.38 -0.46 6.68
C LEU A 176 0.88 0.27 7.18
N GLY A 177 0.75 1.17 8.17
CA GLY A 177 1.88 1.91 8.73
C GLY A 177 2.48 2.96 7.79
N GLY A 178 1.77 3.34 6.72
CA GLY A 178 2.22 4.33 5.75
C GLY A 178 2.10 5.78 6.21
N VAL A 179 1.41 6.03 7.34
CA VAL A 179 1.27 7.35 7.97
C VAL A 179 1.57 7.23 9.46
N ASP A 180 2.50 8.05 9.95
CA ASP A 180 2.70 8.21 11.39
C ASP A 180 1.95 9.45 11.88
N PHE A 181 0.83 9.24 12.56
CA PHE A 181 -0.02 10.31 13.12
C PHE A 181 0.57 10.98 14.36
N LYS A 182 1.64 10.40 14.95
CA LYS A 182 2.30 10.90 16.16
C LYS A 182 3.58 11.69 15.86
N LYS A 183 4.09 11.63 14.63
CA LYS A 183 5.26 12.40 14.22
C LYS A 183 4.91 13.89 14.09
N GLY A 184 5.92 14.74 13.96
CA GLY A 184 5.78 16.17 13.67
C GLY A 184 5.19 16.47 12.29
N CYS A 185 5.23 17.74 11.89
CA CYS A 185 4.64 18.23 10.64
C CYS A 185 5.28 17.60 9.40
N TYR A 186 4.45 17.40 8.36
CA TYR A 186 4.85 16.99 7.01
C TYR A 186 3.89 17.59 5.97
N VAL A 187 4.27 17.54 4.70
CA VAL A 187 3.47 18.11 3.60
C VAL A 187 2.12 17.40 3.51
N GLY A 188 1.02 18.16 3.48
CA GLY A 188 -0.35 17.64 3.37
C GLY A 188 -0.98 17.09 4.66
N GLN A 189 -0.28 17.17 5.79
CA GLN A 189 -0.72 16.60 7.08
C GLN A 189 -2.09 17.12 7.54
N GLU A 190 -2.43 18.39 7.33
CA GLU A 190 -3.65 18.98 7.88
C GLU A 190 -4.91 18.21 7.47
N VAL A 191 -5.03 17.87 6.20
CA VAL A 191 -6.18 17.12 5.67
C VAL A 191 -6.16 15.68 6.17
N VAL A 192 -5.00 15.02 6.15
CA VAL A 192 -4.82 13.63 6.60
C VAL A 192 -5.16 13.49 8.09
N SER A 193 -4.66 14.39 8.93
CA SER A 193 -4.98 14.41 10.37
C SER A 193 -6.47 14.67 10.63
N ARG A 194 -7.11 15.52 9.82
CA ARG A 194 -8.55 15.76 9.91
C ARG A 194 -9.37 14.51 9.56
N MET A 195 -8.94 13.76 8.54
CA MET A 195 -9.59 12.49 8.17
C MET A 195 -9.48 11.47 9.30
N GLU A 196 -8.32 11.35 9.94
CA GLU A 196 -8.10 10.44 11.07
C GLU A 196 -9.04 10.74 12.26
N HIS A 197 -9.21 12.03 12.61
CA HIS A 197 -9.92 12.41 13.84
C HIS A 197 -11.41 12.76 13.66
N ARG A 198 -11.86 13.06 12.45
CA ARG A 198 -13.21 13.63 12.22
C ARG A 198 -14.06 12.87 11.22
N THR A 199 -13.47 12.07 10.37
CA THR A 199 -14.19 11.39 9.29
C THR A 199 -13.75 9.95 9.15
N THR A 200 -14.71 9.05 9.06
CA THR A 200 -14.42 7.69 8.57
C THR A 200 -14.20 7.75 7.07
N ALA A 201 -13.12 7.19 6.57
CA ALA A 201 -12.91 7.06 5.13
C ALA A 201 -14.08 6.28 4.52
N ARG A 202 -14.78 6.91 3.58
CA ARG A 202 -15.94 6.27 2.92
C ARG A 202 -15.53 5.26 1.88
N ASN A 203 -14.38 5.50 1.21
CA ASN A 203 -13.78 4.57 0.27
C ASN A 203 -12.66 3.81 0.99
N ARG A 204 -12.60 2.50 0.75
CA ARG A 204 -11.52 1.62 1.20
C ARG A 204 -11.20 0.61 0.12
N LEU A 205 -10.00 0.06 0.18
CA LEU A 205 -9.62 -1.09 -0.61
C LEU A 205 -9.91 -2.35 0.19
N VAL A 206 -10.67 -3.25 -0.40
CA VAL A 206 -11.09 -4.50 0.25
C VAL A 206 -10.77 -5.69 -0.64
N GLU A 207 -10.72 -6.88 -0.05
CA GLU A 207 -10.66 -8.12 -0.81
C GLU A 207 -12.01 -8.42 -1.43
N ALA A 208 -12.00 -8.89 -2.69
CA ALA A 208 -13.17 -9.44 -3.36
C ALA A 208 -12.89 -10.88 -3.74
N LEU A 209 -13.79 -11.79 -3.34
CA LEU A 209 -13.76 -13.18 -3.77
C LEU A 209 -14.70 -13.33 -4.96
N LEU A 210 -14.12 -13.63 -6.11
CA LEU A 210 -14.83 -13.67 -7.38
C LEU A 210 -15.44 -15.08 -7.64
N PRO A 211 -16.72 -15.16 -7.95
CA PRO A 211 -17.37 -16.44 -8.27
C PRO A 211 -17.01 -16.94 -9.68
N ALA A 212 -16.57 -16.03 -10.55
CA ALA A 212 -16.15 -16.30 -11.91
C ALA A 212 -15.05 -15.31 -12.31
N PRO A 213 -14.27 -15.58 -13.39
CA PRO A 213 -13.28 -14.62 -13.89
C PRO A 213 -13.92 -13.26 -14.19
N ALA A 214 -13.26 -12.19 -13.75
CA ALA A 214 -13.68 -10.82 -13.99
C ALA A 214 -12.47 -9.97 -14.36
N GLU A 215 -12.73 -8.90 -15.10
CA GLU A 215 -11.68 -7.99 -15.55
C GLU A 215 -11.46 -6.85 -14.57
N VAL A 216 -10.24 -6.29 -14.58
CA VAL A 216 -9.92 -5.03 -13.89
C VAL A 216 -10.86 -3.93 -14.39
N GLY A 217 -11.40 -3.14 -13.47
CA GLY A 217 -12.37 -2.10 -13.77
C GLY A 217 -13.83 -2.56 -13.74
N ALA A 218 -14.12 -3.87 -13.64
CA ALA A 218 -15.48 -4.36 -13.50
C ALA A 218 -16.17 -3.73 -12.29
N GLU A 219 -17.38 -3.22 -12.49
CA GLU A 219 -18.15 -2.53 -11.46
C GLU A 219 -18.79 -3.52 -10.48
N ILE A 220 -18.76 -3.13 -9.22
CA ILE A 220 -19.47 -3.81 -8.14
C ILE A 220 -20.80 -3.09 -7.96
N MET A 221 -21.88 -3.82 -8.18
CA MET A 221 -23.25 -3.31 -8.14
C MET A 221 -23.98 -3.71 -6.87
N ALA A 222 -24.80 -2.82 -6.35
CA ALA A 222 -25.83 -3.09 -5.37
C ALA A 222 -27.19 -2.75 -6.00
N GLY A 223 -27.89 -3.75 -6.52
CA GLY A 223 -29.02 -3.52 -7.41
C GLY A 223 -28.59 -2.80 -8.68
N ASP A 224 -29.13 -1.60 -8.92
CA ASP A 224 -28.85 -0.72 -10.06
C ASP A 224 -27.73 0.32 -9.79
N LYS A 225 -27.17 0.35 -8.57
CA LYS A 225 -26.19 1.35 -8.15
C LYS A 225 -24.79 0.77 -8.11
N SER A 226 -23.83 1.44 -8.76
CA SER A 226 -22.41 1.13 -8.59
C SER A 226 -21.92 1.60 -7.21
N ILE A 227 -21.29 0.68 -6.48
CA ILE A 227 -20.71 0.94 -5.15
C ILE A 227 -19.19 0.83 -5.13
N GLY A 228 -18.59 0.36 -6.21
CA GLY A 228 -17.15 0.16 -6.31
C GLY A 228 -16.74 -0.48 -7.62
N ARG A 229 -15.45 -0.83 -7.70
CA ARG A 229 -14.90 -1.50 -8.88
C ARG A 229 -13.68 -2.35 -8.50
N LEU A 230 -13.40 -3.37 -9.30
CA LEU A 230 -12.16 -4.15 -9.20
C LEU A 230 -10.96 -3.31 -9.66
N SER A 231 -9.88 -3.36 -8.89
CA SER A 231 -8.64 -2.61 -9.19
C SER A 231 -7.53 -3.56 -9.65
N SER A 232 -7.32 -4.68 -8.95
CA SER A 232 -6.36 -5.74 -9.32
C SER A 232 -7.03 -7.09 -9.21
N VAL A 233 -6.69 -8.01 -10.11
CA VAL A 233 -7.30 -9.35 -10.17
C VAL A 233 -6.22 -10.41 -10.34
N ALA A 234 -6.32 -11.50 -9.58
CA ALA A 234 -5.47 -12.69 -9.70
C ALA A 234 -6.30 -13.96 -9.42
N GLY A 235 -6.64 -14.69 -10.47
CA GLY A 235 -7.52 -15.86 -10.37
C GLY A 235 -8.91 -15.47 -9.87
N ASN A 236 -9.31 -16.05 -8.74
CA ASN A 236 -10.59 -15.77 -8.08
C ASN A 236 -10.50 -14.72 -6.96
N LYS A 237 -9.36 -14.07 -6.80
CA LYS A 237 -9.14 -13.00 -5.82
C LYS A 237 -8.92 -11.66 -6.51
N ALA A 238 -9.42 -10.62 -5.89
CA ALA A 238 -9.22 -9.26 -6.37
C ALA A 238 -9.08 -8.27 -5.21
N ILE A 239 -8.50 -7.11 -5.50
CA ILE A 239 -8.61 -5.91 -4.68
C ILE A 239 -9.66 -5.01 -5.34
N ALA A 240 -10.55 -4.47 -4.53
CA ALA A 240 -11.64 -3.62 -5.00
C ALA A 240 -11.67 -2.30 -4.22
N THR A 241 -11.85 -1.20 -4.92
CA THR A 241 -12.20 0.09 -4.29
C THR A 241 -13.70 0.10 -4.04
N VAL A 242 -14.13 0.27 -2.78
CA VAL A 242 -15.54 0.16 -2.40
C VAL A 242 -15.98 1.34 -1.52
N ARG A 243 -17.16 1.87 -1.82
CA ARG A 243 -17.91 2.79 -0.96
C ARG A 243 -18.53 2.00 0.20
N LEU A 244 -17.85 1.98 1.34
CA LEU A 244 -18.28 1.19 2.51
C LEU A 244 -19.67 1.57 3.02
N ASP A 245 -20.01 2.87 3.01
CA ASP A 245 -21.33 3.36 3.37
C ASP A 245 -22.43 2.73 2.50
N ARG A 246 -22.27 2.74 1.18
CA ARG A 246 -23.22 2.14 0.24
C ARG A 246 -23.30 0.63 0.34
N ALA A 247 -22.16 -0.04 0.52
CA ALA A 247 -22.12 -1.48 0.70
C ALA A 247 -22.84 -1.90 2.00
N THR A 248 -22.69 -1.11 3.08
CA THR A 248 -23.38 -1.33 4.36
C THR A 248 -24.89 -1.18 4.20
N ASP A 249 -25.34 -0.12 3.53
CA ASP A 249 -26.77 0.12 3.27
C ASP A 249 -27.37 -1.03 2.47
N ALA A 250 -26.72 -1.43 1.36
CA ALA A 250 -27.18 -2.55 0.52
C ALA A 250 -27.31 -3.85 1.31
N LYS A 251 -26.30 -4.19 2.12
CA LYS A 251 -26.35 -5.41 2.97
C LYS A 251 -27.45 -5.32 4.04
N ALA A 252 -27.70 -4.15 4.60
CA ALA A 252 -28.78 -3.95 5.57
C ALA A 252 -30.17 -4.12 4.94
N GLU A 253 -30.33 -3.75 3.67
CA GLU A 253 -31.54 -3.90 2.86
C GLU A 253 -31.68 -5.30 2.24
N GLY A 254 -30.69 -6.19 2.41
CA GLY A 254 -30.69 -7.53 1.81
C GLY A 254 -30.42 -7.53 0.29
N VAL A 255 -29.86 -6.43 -0.24
CA VAL A 255 -29.50 -6.33 -1.66
C VAL A 255 -28.15 -7.03 -1.89
N PRO A 256 -28.08 -8.04 -2.80
CA PRO A 256 -26.83 -8.70 -3.09
C PRO A 256 -25.85 -7.76 -3.81
N LEU A 257 -24.56 -7.93 -3.51
CA LEU A 257 -23.48 -7.27 -4.24
C LEU A 257 -23.10 -8.15 -5.42
N THR A 258 -23.03 -7.59 -6.62
CA THR A 258 -22.80 -8.36 -7.85
C THR A 258 -21.75 -7.76 -8.76
N ILE A 259 -21.10 -8.62 -9.56
CA ILE A 259 -20.22 -8.25 -10.68
C ILE A 259 -20.74 -9.01 -11.90
N GLY A 260 -21.13 -8.32 -12.97
CA GLY A 260 -21.68 -8.96 -14.16
C GLY A 260 -22.94 -9.82 -13.89
N GLY A 261 -23.68 -9.52 -12.82
CA GLY A 261 -24.86 -10.27 -12.38
C GLY A 261 -24.58 -11.45 -11.45
N ALA A 262 -23.31 -11.84 -11.24
CA ALA A 262 -22.94 -12.88 -10.28
C ALA A 262 -22.63 -12.27 -8.90
N GLU A 263 -23.09 -12.92 -7.82
CA GLU A 263 -22.86 -12.42 -6.47
C GLU A 263 -21.36 -12.47 -6.11
N VAL A 264 -20.83 -11.37 -5.54
CA VAL A 264 -19.46 -11.23 -5.07
C VAL A 264 -19.43 -11.10 -3.56
N GLU A 265 -18.46 -11.77 -2.93
CA GLU A 265 -18.17 -11.62 -1.52
C GLU A 265 -17.06 -10.56 -1.34
N LEU A 266 -17.34 -9.55 -0.51
CA LEU A 266 -16.35 -8.55 -0.09
C LEU A 266 -15.93 -8.85 1.34
N LYS A 267 -14.62 -8.81 1.60
CA LYS A 267 -14.01 -9.07 2.90
C LYS A 267 -12.99 -7.98 3.22
N ALA A 268 -12.92 -7.53 4.49
CA ALA A 268 -11.80 -6.74 4.96
C ALA A 268 -10.54 -7.62 4.94
N PRO A 269 -9.38 -7.10 4.45
CA PRO A 269 -8.12 -7.82 4.60
C PRO A 269 -7.85 -8.18 6.07
N ASP A 270 -7.20 -9.29 6.34
CA ASP A 270 -6.97 -9.78 7.71
C ASP A 270 -6.18 -8.80 8.59
N TRP A 271 -5.39 -7.93 8.00
CA TRP A 271 -4.62 -6.87 8.69
C TRP A 271 -5.45 -5.60 8.94
N ALA A 272 -6.60 -5.42 8.29
CA ALA A 272 -7.41 -4.21 8.38
C ALA A 272 -8.13 -4.13 9.75
N GLN A 273 -8.08 -2.94 10.35
CA GLN A 273 -8.76 -2.64 11.62
C GLN A 273 -10.07 -1.87 11.41
N PHE A 274 -10.34 -1.40 10.19
CA PHE A 274 -11.64 -0.82 9.89
C PHE A 274 -12.68 -1.95 9.76
N PRO A 275 -13.85 -1.80 10.39
CA PRO A 275 -14.87 -2.82 10.28
C PRO A 275 -15.62 -2.70 8.95
N LEU A 276 -15.92 -3.81 8.34
CA LEU A 276 -17.09 -3.89 7.49
C LEU A 276 -18.31 -4.02 8.40
N GLU A 277 -19.19 -3.03 8.46
CA GLU A 277 -20.27 -2.98 9.47
C GLU A 277 -21.22 -4.17 9.39
N TRP A 278 -21.39 -4.76 8.20
CA TRP A 278 -22.18 -6.00 8.05
C TRP A 278 -21.51 -7.23 8.69
N GLU A 279 -20.19 -7.28 8.80
CA GLU A 279 -19.48 -8.35 9.51
C GLU A 279 -19.65 -8.23 11.03
N ARG A 280 -19.74 -6.99 11.58
CA ARG A 280 -20.00 -6.76 13.00
C ARG A 280 -21.34 -7.32 13.45
N LYS A 281 -22.41 -7.17 12.65
CA LYS A 281 -23.74 -7.66 12.99
C LYS A 281 -23.79 -9.19 13.04
N VAL A 282 -23.08 -9.86 12.14
CA VAL A 282 -22.98 -11.35 12.15
C VAL A 282 -22.23 -11.82 13.39
N SER A 283 -21.10 -11.20 13.72
CA SER A 283 -20.29 -11.53 14.91
C SER A 283 -21.05 -11.29 16.24
N GLU A 284 -21.88 -10.27 16.33
CA GLU A 284 -22.73 -10.01 17.50
C GLU A 284 -23.91 -10.98 17.60
N LEU A 285 -24.49 -11.35 16.47
CA LEU A 285 -25.52 -12.40 16.40
C LEU A 285 -24.95 -13.76 16.80
N ASP A 286 -23.79 -14.13 16.29
CA ASP A 286 -23.11 -15.38 16.66
C ASP A 286 -22.75 -15.44 18.16
N LYS A 287 -22.30 -14.32 18.74
CA LYS A 287 -22.06 -14.20 20.18
C LYS A 287 -23.36 -14.36 20.99
N LYS A 288 -24.45 -13.73 20.55
CA LYS A 288 -25.77 -13.88 21.18
C LYS A 288 -26.33 -15.31 21.07
N PHE A 289 -26.15 -15.98 19.90
CA PHE A 289 -26.55 -17.39 19.72
C PHE A 289 -25.71 -18.34 20.56
N LYS A 290 -24.40 -18.12 20.72
CA LYS A 290 -23.55 -18.91 21.60
C LYS A 290 -23.89 -18.71 23.07
N ALA A 291 -24.16 -17.47 23.49
CA ALA A 291 -24.56 -17.15 24.86
C ALA A 291 -25.97 -17.65 25.23
N ALA A 292 -26.87 -17.86 24.27
CA ALA A 292 -28.21 -18.43 24.51
C ALA A 292 -28.24 -19.98 24.56
N LYS A 293 -27.10 -20.62 24.25
CA LYS A 293 -26.94 -22.10 24.34
C LYS A 293 -26.13 -22.57 25.56
N THR A 294 -25.69 -21.65 26.41
CA THR A 294 -25.07 -21.88 27.71
C THR A 294 -26.03 -21.50 28.81
#